data_1615d51d979e2b53c5319f2a45e38d7c
#
_entry.id   1615d51d979e2b53c5319f2a45e38d7c
#
_cell.length_a   1.000
_cell.length_b   1.000
_cell.length_c   1.000
_cell.angle_alpha   90.00
_cell.angle_beta   90.00
_cell.angle_gamma   90.00
#
_symmetry.space_group_name_H-M   'P 1'
#
loop_
_entity.id
_entity.type
_entity.pdbx_description
1 polymer ?
#
loop_
_entity_poly.entity_id
_entity_poly.type
_entity_poly.pdbx_seq_one_letter_code
_entity_poly.pdbx_strand_id
1 'polypeptide(L)'
;MRSSRDALLDKAPHAVPPLPSTGQEAMQITSSHARAVIAAGEAKADEIGVPMNIAVLDGGGHLKAFARMDGAVLGSIDIALKKAKTAVLFGMNSEAVGEFCKPGAPAQGLAATNDVLVVFAGGIPIRNEVGEVIGGVGVSGGAVDQDYAVALAAAAPIA
;
A
#
# COMPACT_ATOMS: atom_id res chain seq x y z
N MET A 1 41.21 12.16 36.61
CA MET A 1 40.58 13.04 35.62
C MET A 1 39.90 12.20 34.59
N ARG A 2 38.57 12.05 34.63
CA ARG A 2 37.80 11.35 33.59
C ARG A 2 37.58 12.32 32.46
N SER A 3 37.86 11.85 31.24
CA SER A 3 37.79 12.64 30.00
C SER A 3 36.35 13.10 29.69
N SER A 4 36.20 14.33 29.25
CA SER A 4 34.90 14.94 28.85
C SER A 4 34.19 14.22 27.70
N ARG A 5 34.77 13.15 27.14
CA ARG A 5 34.16 12.30 26.11
C ARG A 5 33.24 11.23 26.68
N ASP A 6 33.42 10.81 27.94
CA ASP A 6 32.60 9.75 28.53
C ASP A 6 31.25 10.24 29.04
N ALA A 7 31.06 11.54 29.23
CA ALA A 7 29.79 12.12 29.68
C ALA A 7 28.73 12.28 28.58
N LEU A 8 29.07 12.08 27.29
CA LEU A 8 28.17 12.22 26.15
C LEU A 8 27.52 10.90 25.71
N LEU A 9 28.00 9.77 26.25
CA LEU A 9 27.49 8.44 25.84
C LEU A 9 26.43 7.86 26.79
N ASP A 10 26.12 8.53 27.90
CA ASP A 10 25.20 8.02 28.92
C ASP A 10 23.78 8.64 28.82
N LYS A 11 23.42 9.29 27.71
CA LYS A 11 22.03 9.58 27.38
C LYS A 11 21.52 8.48 26.50
N ALA A 12 20.94 7.45 27.14
CA ALA A 12 20.07 6.54 26.41
C ALA A 12 19.12 7.36 25.53
N PRO A 13 18.94 6.99 24.24
CA PRO A 13 17.97 7.68 23.40
C PRO A 13 16.64 7.63 24.16
N HIS A 14 15.98 8.78 24.30
CA HIS A 14 14.65 8.84 24.87
C HIS A 14 13.79 7.83 24.09
N ALA A 15 13.49 6.71 24.75
CA ALA A 15 12.49 5.80 24.20
C ALA A 15 11.22 6.61 24.06
N VAL A 16 10.79 6.83 22.80
CA VAL A 16 9.48 7.43 22.53
C VAL A 16 8.47 6.51 23.21
N PRO A 17 7.71 6.99 24.21
CA PRO A 17 6.72 6.14 24.85
C PRO A 17 5.77 5.60 23.78
N PRO A 18 5.32 4.35 23.87
CA PRO A 18 4.32 3.84 22.97
C PRO A 18 3.11 4.77 23.03
N LEU A 19 2.63 5.20 21.87
CA LEU A 19 1.40 5.97 21.78
C LEU A 19 0.29 5.17 22.50
N PRO A 20 -0.58 5.82 23.29
CA PRO A 20 -1.67 5.12 23.94
C PRO A 20 -2.48 4.39 22.87
N SER A 21 -2.79 3.13 23.13
CA SER A 21 -3.75 2.34 22.34
C SER A 21 -5.14 2.96 22.52
N THR A 22 -5.39 4.03 21.80
CA THR A 22 -6.73 4.59 21.68
C THR A 22 -7.44 3.81 20.57
N GLY A 23 -8.77 3.71 20.60
CA GLY A 23 -9.61 2.96 19.66
C GLY A 23 -9.41 3.23 18.15
N GLN A 24 -8.32 3.91 17.78
CA GLN A 24 -7.81 4.08 16.43
C GLN A 24 -7.15 2.81 15.86
N GLU A 25 -6.82 1.80 16.69
CA GLU A 25 -6.28 0.52 16.19
C GLU A 25 -7.29 -0.23 15.32
N ALA A 26 -8.59 -0.02 15.52
CA ALA A 26 -9.65 -0.59 14.70
C ALA A 26 -9.80 0.09 13.32
N MET A 27 -9.18 1.25 13.10
CA MET A 27 -9.28 2.06 11.88
C MET A 27 -8.05 1.95 10.97
N GLN A 28 -7.05 1.15 11.34
CA GLN A 28 -5.80 1.04 10.59
C GLN A 28 -5.41 -0.41 10.36
N ILE A 29 -4.91 -0.71 9.18
CA ILE A 29 -4.37 -2.04 8.91
C ILE A 29 -3.16 -2.33 9.83
N THR A 30 -3.18 -3.46 10.53
CA THR A 30 -2.06 -3.88 11.38
C THR A 30 -0.87 -4.38 10.56
N SER A 31 0.32 -4.41 11.16
CA SER A 31 1.50 -4.98 10.51
C SER A 31 1.34 -6.47 10.20
N SER A 32 0.59 -7.20 11.03
CA SER A 32 0.28 -8.61 10.79
C SER A 32 -0.62 -8.78 9.57
N HIS A 33 -1.69 -8.00 9.47
CA HIS A 33 -2.58 -8.00 8.30
C HIS A 33 -1.84 -7.57 7.04
N ALA A 34 -1.01 -6.52 7.10
CA ALA A 34 -0.22 -6.09 5.95
C ALA A 34 0.70 -7.19 5.41
N ARG A 35 1.34 -7.96 6.30
CA ARG A 35 2.15 -9.13 5.90
C ARG A 35 1.30 -10.24 5.29
N ALA A 36 0.10 -10.49 5.79
CA ALA A 36 -0.82 -11.47 5.22
C ALA A 36 -1.27 -11.07 3.80
N VAL A 37 -1.52 -9.78 3.56
CA VAL A 37 -1.81 -9.22 2.23
C VAL A 37 -0.65 -9.46 1.27
N ILE A 38 0.58 -9.16 1.69
CA ILE A 38 1.79 -9.42 0.89
C ILE A 38 1.89 -10.91 0.55
N ALA A 39 1.80 -11.79 1.55
CA ALA A 39 1.95 -13.25 1.34
C ALA A 39 0.89 -13.81 0.38
N ALA A 40 -0.36 -13.37 0.48
CA ALA A 40 -1.43 -13.78 -0.43
C ALA A 40 -1.18 -13.29 -1.87
N GLY A 41 -0.68 -12.07 -2.02
CA GLY A 41 -0.31 -11.51 -3.32
C GLY A 41 0.87 -12.26 -3.95
N GLU A 42 1.92 -12.53 -3.20
CA GLU A 42 3.08 -13.31 -3.67
C GLU A 42 2.66 -14.73 -4.10
N ALA A 43 1.82 -15.40 -3.30
CA ALA A 43 1.32 -16.73 -3.65
C ALA A 43 0.54 -16.73 -4.97
N LYS A 44 -0.29 -15.72 -5.21
CA LYS A 44 -1.02 -15.58 -6.48
C LYS A 44 -0.10 -15.22 -7.65
N ALA A 45 0.88 -14.38 -7.43
CA ALA A 45 1.88 -14.03 -8.44
C ALA A 45 2.72 -15.25 -8.85
N ASP A 46 3.12 -16.09 -7.89
CA ASP A 46 3.80 -17.36 -8.16
C ASP A 46 2.91 -18.34 -8.94
N GLU A 47 1.63 -18.45 -8.58
CA GLU A 47 0.66 -19.29 -9.29
C GLU A 47 0.56 -18.93 -10.78
N ILE A 48 0.55 -17.64 -11.10
CA ILE A 48 0.46 -17.17 -12.50
C ILE A 48 1.83 -17.01 -13.16
N GLY A 49 2.92 -17.22 -12.44
CA GLY A 49 4.30 -17.17 -12.95
C GLY A 49 4.77 -15.77 -13.33
N VAL A 50 4.25 -14.72 -12.70
CA VAL A 50 4.59 -13.31 -12.99
C VAL A 50 5.08 -12.61 -11.72
N PRO A 51 6.40 -12.30 -11.64
CA PRO A 51 6.94 -11.59 -10.48
C PRO A 51 6.35 -10.18 -10.36
N MET A 52 5.91 -9.81 -9.17
CA MET A 52 5.20 -8.56 -8.90
C MET A 52 5.90 -7.70 -7.85
N ASN A 53 5.61 -6.40 -7.88
CA ASN A 53 5.78 -5.49 -6.76
C ASN A 53 4.42 -5.35 -6.06
N ILE A 54 4.39 -5.52 -4.76
CA ILE A 54 3.18 -5.47 -3.94
C ILE A 54 3.39 -4.47 -2.83
N ALA A 55 2.57 -3.43 -2.80
CA ALA A 55 2.62 -2.36 -1.81
C ALA A 55 1.36 -2.38 -0.94
N VAL A 56 1.51 -2.27 0.36
CA VAL A 56 0.41 -2.08 1.31
C VAL A 56 0.59 -0.75 2.01
N LEU A 57 -0.41 0.12 1.89
CA LEU A 57 -0.47 1.40 2.59
C LEU A 57 -1.50 1.33 3.72
N ASP A 58 -1.31 2.13 4.76
CA ASP A 58 -2.31 2.34 5.81
C ASP A 58 -3.43 3.29 5.36
N GLY A 59 -4.43 3.50 6.20
CA GLY A 59 -5.56 4.38 5.90
C GLY A 59 -5.20 5.85 5.72
N GLY A 60 -4.01 6.26 6.13
CA GLY A 60 -3.43 7.59 5.89
C GLY A 60 -2.63 7.69 4.58
N GLY A 61 -2.50 6.59 3.84
CA GLY A 61 -1.72 6.55 2.61
C GLY A 61 -0.21 6.37 2.82
N HIS A 62 0.22 5.98 4.01
CA HIS A 62 1.63 5.75 4.34
C HIS A 62 2.01 4.29 4.15
N LEU A 63 3.25 4.05 3.72
CA LEU A 63 3.76 2.71 3.49
C LEU A 63 3.75 1.87 4.77
N LYS A 64 3.09 0.71 4.72
CA LYS A 64 2.98 -0.24 5.82
C LYS A 64 3.79 -1.51 5.59
N ALA A 65 3.74 -2.04 4.36
CA ALA A 65 4.54 -3.18 3.92
C ALA A 65 4.78 -3.13 2.42
N PHE A 66 5.89 -3.71 1.98
CA PHE A 66 6.24 -3.79 0.56
C PHE A 66 7.02 -5.06 0.28
N ALA A 67 6.70 -5.71 -0.83
CA ALA A 67 7.51 -6.78 -1.38
C ALA A 67 7.81 -6.53 -2.86
N ARG A 68 9.09 -6.70 -3.22
CA ARG A 68 9.52 -6.82 -4.60
C ARG A 68 9.99 -8.24 -4.82
N MET A 69 9.23 -9.01 -5.59
CA MET A 69 9.62 -10.37 -5.95
C MET A 69 10.86 -10.35 -6.86
N ASP A 70 11.67 -11.39 -6.79
CA ASP A 70 12.84 -11.53 -7.67
C ASP A 70 12.40 -11.52 -9.13
N GLY A 71 13.04 -10.68 -9.93
CA GLY A 71 12.70 -10.50 -11.34
C GLY A 71 11.56 -9.51 -11.62
N ALA A 72 10.90 -8.95 -10.61
CA ALA A 72 9.88 -7.92 -10.81
C ALA A 72 10.45 -6.66 -11.48
N VAL A 73 9.67 -6.08 -12.39
CA VAL A 73 10.05 -4.88 -13.16
C VAL A 73 10.29 -3.69 -12.25
N LEU A 74 11.45 -3.04 -12.35
CA LEU A 74 11.82 -1.94 -11.44
C LEU A 74 10.89 -0.73 -11.52
N GLY A 75 10.45 -0.36 -12.73
CA GLY A 75 9.48 0.74 -12.92
C GLY A 75 8.13 0.50 -12.24
N SER A 76 7.78 -0.76 -12.00
CA SER A 76 6.53 -1.14 -11.33
C SER A 76 6.56 -0.93 -9.81
N ILE A 77 7.70 -0.60 -9.20
CA ILE A 77 7.79 -0.24 -7.78
C ILE A 77 6.92 1.00 -7.51
N ASP A 78 7.18 2.08 -8.23
CA ASP A 78 6.43 3.33 -8.11
C ASP A 78 4.95 3.14 -8.47
N ILE A 79 4.67 2.36 -9.52
CA ILE A 79 3.31 2.07 -9.96
C ILE A 79 2.51 1.33 -8.87
N ALA A 80 3.08 0.32 -8.23
CA ALA A 80 2.42 -0.41 -7.14
C ALA A 80 2.07 0.51 -5.96
N LEU A 81 3.02 1.35 -5.53
CA LEU A 81 2.82 2.34 -4.48
C LEU A 81 1.70 3.32 -4.83
N LYS A 82 1.70 3.85 -6.06
CA LYS A 82 0.70 4.81 -6.52
C LYS A 82 -0.68 4.19 -6.74
N LYS A 83 -0.78 2.95 -7.19
CA LYS A 83 -2.06 2.22 -7.24
C LYS A 83 -2.66 2.07 -5.84
N ALA A 84 -1.86 1.64 -4.85
CA ALA A 84 -2.32 1.56 -3.46
C ALA A 84 -2.76 2.93 -2.93
N LYS A 85 -1.99 3.99 -3.20
CA LYS A 85 -2.31 5.37 -2.81
C LYS A 85 -3.63 5.84 -3.43
N THR A 86 -3.84 5.61 -4.72
CA THR A 86 -5.09 5.93 -5.40
C THR A 86 -6.26 5.25 -4.71
N ALA A 87 -6.15 3.95 -4.43
CA ALA A 87 -7.21 3.18 -3.78
C ALA A 87 -7.55 3.71 -2.38
N VAL A 88 -6.55 4.04 -1.56
CA VAL A 88 -6.76 4.58 -0.21
C VAL A 88 -7.41 5.96 -0.26
N LEU A 89 -6.86 6.89 -1.06
CA LEU A 89 -7.30 8.28 -1.08
C LEU A 89 -8.73 8.46 -1.58
N PHE A 90 -9.17 7.62 -2.51
CA PHE A 90 -10.52 7.71 -3.09
C PHE A 90 -11.49 6.65 -2.56
N GLY A 91 -11.02 5.69 -1.77
CA GLY A 91 -11.85 4.59 -1.27
C GLY A 91 -12.43 3.71 -2.39
N MET A 92 -11.77 3.63 -3.53
CA MET A 92 -12.20 2.90 -4.72
C MET A 92 -11.03 2.15 -5.35
N ASN A 93 -11.32 1.11 -6.12
CA ASN A 93 -10.31 0.50 -6.96
C ASN A 93 -9.70 1.55 -7.92
N SER A 94 -8.41 1.42 -8.19
CA SER A 94 -7.68 2.42 -9.00
C SER A 94 -8.27 2.60 -10.41
N GLU A 95 -8.75 1.53 -11.05
CA GLU A 95 -9.44 1.61 -12.35
C GLU A 95 -10.79 2.32 -12.25
N ALA A 96 -11.51 2.20 -11.14
CA ALA A 96 -12.77 2.92 -10.94
C ALA A 96 -12.53 4.44 -10.84
N VAL A 97 -11.43 4.87 -10.20
CA VAL A 97 -11.00 6.27 -10.23
C VAL A 97 -10.68 6.71 -11.65
N GLY A 98 -10.05 5.83 -12.45
CA GLY A 98 -9.72 6.07 -13.86
C GLY A 98 -10.93 6.43 -14.73
N GLU A 99 -12.11 5.87 -14.43
CA GLU A 99 -13.33 6.19 -15.19
C GLU A 99 -13.72 7.67 -15.12
N PHE A 100 -13.40 8.35 -13.99
CA PHE A 100 -13.68 9.78 -13.82
C PHE A 100 -12.70 10.69 -14.57
N CYS A 101 -11.52 10.21 -14.92
CA CYS A 101 -10.44 11.03 -15.48
C CYS A 101 -9.99 10.63 -16.88
N LYS A 102 -10.68 9.69 -17.52
CA LYS A 102 -10.44 9.37 -18.94
C LYS A 102 -10.79 10.56 -19.86
N PRO A 103 -10.26 10.61 -21.10
CA PRO A 103 -10.55 11.69 -22.04
C PRO A 103 -12.05 11.94 -22.19
N GLY A 104 -12.48 13.19 -22.02
CA GLY A 104 -13.88 13.60 -22.08
C GLY A 104 -14.72 13.34 -20.82
N ALA A 105 -14.16 12.72 -19.79
CA ALA A 105 -14.83 12.51 -18.50
C ALA A 105 -14.81 13.79 -17.63
N PRO A 106 -15.71 13.89 -16.61
CA PRO A 106 -15.88 15.11 -15.82
C PRO A 106 -14.63 15.60 -15.10
N ALA A 107 -13.71 14.70 -14.73
CA ALA A 107 -12.50 15.00 -13.98
C ALA A 107 -11.22 14.60 -14.75
N GLN A 108 -11.15 14.91 -16.03
CA GLN A 108 -10.05 14.51 -16.92
C GLN A 108 -8.65 14.84 -16.39
N GLY A 109 -8.47 15.89 -15.58
CA GLY A 109 -7.18 16.28 -15.00
C GLY A 109 -6.85 15.57 -13.67
N LEU A 110 -7.73 14.75 -13.12
CA LEU A 110 -7.59 14.17 -11.77
C LEU A 110 -6.31 13.36 -11.60
N ALA A 111 -5.90 12.60 -12.60
CA ALA A 111 -4.69 11.79 -12.53
C ALA A 111 -3.40 12.59 -12.33
N ALA A 112 -3.38 13.88 -12.67
CA ALA A 112 -2.23 14.76 -12.46
C ALA A 112 -2.14 15.32 -11.03
N THR A 113 -3.14 15.06 -10.18
CA THR A 113 -3.16 15.51 -8.77
C THR A 113 -2.48 14.50 -7.85
N ASN A 114 -2.26 14.89 -6.58
CA ASN A 114 -1.72 14.01 -5.52
C ASN A 114 -0.38 13.34 -5.89
N ASP A 115 0.55 14.10 -6.47
CA ASP A 115 1.85 13.62 -6.98
C ASP A 115 1.71 12.54 -8.06
N VAL A 116 0.76 12.72 -8.94
CA VAL A 116 0.40 11.80 -10.03
C VAL A 116 -0.21 10.48 -9.52
N LEU A 117 -1.50 10.33 -9.75
CA LEU A 117 -2.23 9.09 -9.45
C LEU A 117 -2.02 8.06 -10.56
N VAL A 118 -1.98 6.80 -10.20
CA VAL A 118 -2.09 5.69 -11.14
C VAL A 118 -3.53 5.18 -11.13
N VAL A 119 -4.19 5.25 -12.29
CA VAL A 119 -5.65 5.09 -12.44
C VAL A 119 -6.04 3.91 -13.33
N PHE A 120 -5.19 2.90 -13.42
CA PHE A 120 -5.50 1.60 -14.03
C PHE A 120 -5.43 0.48 -13.00
N ALA A 121 -5.98 -0.68 -13.32
CA ALA A 121 -6.29 -1.73 -12.34
C ALA A 121 -5.05 -2.28 -11.60
N GLY A 122 -5.27 -2.73 -10.38
CA GLY A 122 -4.28 -3.30 -9.48
C GLY A 122 -4.15 -2.56 -8.15
N GLY A 123 -4.91 -1.49 -7.92
CA GLY A 123 -5.05 -0.85 -6.62
C GLY A 123 -6.42 -1.15 -6.01
N ILE A 124 -6.47 -1.69 -4.80
CA ILE A 124 -7.70 -2.10 -4.11
C ILE A 124 -7.71 -1.55 -2.69
N PRO A 125 -8.76 -0.82 -2.26
CA PRO A 125 -8.89 -0.40 -0.88
C PRO A 125 -9.18 -1.59 0.02
N ILE A 126 -8.52 -1.65 1.17
CA ILE A 126 -8.76 -2.65 2.21
C ILE A 126 -9.71 -2.04 3.23
N ARG A 127 -10.79 -2.76 3.55
CA ARG A 127 -11.83 -2.29 4.45
C ARG A 127 -11.94 -3.20 5.68
N ASN A 128 -12.41 -2.62 6.79
CA ASN A 128 -12.79 -3.38 7.97
C ASN A 128 -14.23 -3.92 7.83
N GLU A 129 -14.69 -4.67 8.84
CA GLU A 129 -16.02 -5.29 8.87
C GLU A 129 -17.18 -4.29 8.77
N VAL A 130 -16.95 -3.01 9.14
CA VAL A 130 -17.96 -1.96 9.04
C VAL A 130 -17.85 -1.13 7.75
N GLY A 131 -16.97 -1.53 6.84
CA GLY A 131 -16.80 -0.93 5.51
C GLY A 131 -15.88 0.30 5.44
N GLU A 132 -15.21 0.66 6.52
CA GLU A 132 -14.24 1.77 6.54
C GLU A 132 -12.93 1.37 5.89
N VAL A 133 -12.33 2.29 5.15
CA VAL A 133 -11.01 2.07 4.52
C VAL A 133 -9.94 2.14 5.61
N ILE A 134 -9.28 1.02 5.86
CA ILE A 134 -8.20 0.88 6.83
C ILE A 134 -6.82 0.81 6.19
N GLY A 135 -6.76 0.71 4.87
CA GLY A 135 -5.55 0.63 4.08
C GLY A 135 -5.85 0.38 2.61
N GLY A 136 -4.83 0.05 1.86
CA GLY A 136 -4.95 -0.34 0.46
C GLY A 136 -3.77 -1.14 -0.02
N VAL A 137 -4.00 -1.99 -1.00
CA VAL A 137 -2.96 -2.75 -1.70
C VAL A 137 -2.83 -2.27 -3.13
N GLY A 138 -1.60 -2.21 -3.62
CA GLY A 138 -1.29 -1.93 -5.02
C GLY A 138 -0.31 -2.97 -5.55
N VAL A 139 -0.62 -3.49 -6.72
CA VAL A 139 0.17 -4.53 -7.38
C VAL A 139 0.54 -4.08 -8.79
N SER A 140 1.78 -4.31 -9.17
CA SER A 140 2.27 -4.00 -10.51
C SER A 140 3.47 -4.87 -10.89
N GLY A 141 3.54 -5.29 -12.13
CA GLY A 141 4.66 -6.10 -12.67
C GLY A 141 4.29 -6.90 -13.90
N GLY A 142 3.02 -7.19 -14.11
CA GLY A 142 2.51 -7.91 -15.26
C GLY A 142 1.65 -7.07 -16.20
N ALA A 143 0.81 -7.73 -16.98
CA ALA A 143 -0.28 -7.07 -17.68
C ALA A 143 -1.32 -6.56 -16.66
N VAL A 144 -2.14 -5.58 -17.06
CA VAL A 144 -3.07 -4.90 -16.13
C VAL A 144 -4.07 -5.86 -15.50
N ASP A 145 -4.54 -6.85 -16.24
CA ASP A 145 -5.44 -7.91 -15.75
C ASP A 145 -4.74 -8.88 -14.77
N GLN A 146 -3.45 -9.14 -14.98
CA GLN A 146 -2.62 -9.93 -14.05
C GLN A 146 -2.38 -9.17 -12.75
N ASP A 147 -2.02 -7.89 -12.82
CA ASP A 147 -1.89 -7.00 -11.67
C ASP A 147 -3.19 -6.99 -10.84
N TYR A 148 -4.33 -6.89 -11.51
CA TYR A 148 -5.65 -6.90 -10.87
C TYR A 148 -5.96 -8.24 -10.18
N ALA A 149 -5.71 -9.36 -10.85
CA ALA A 149 -5.92 -10.68 -10.28
C ALA A 149 -5.10 -10.92 -9.01
N VAL A 150 -3.84 -10.47 -9.01
CA VAL A 150 -2.97 -10.55 -7.83
C VAL A 150 -3.43 -9.61 -6.73
N ALA A 151 -3.86 -8.39 -7.07
CA ALA A 151 -4.38 -7.43 -6.09
C ALA A 151 -5.67 -7.94 -5.39
N LEU A 152 -6.58 -8.57 -6.14
CA LEU A 152 -7.78 -9.21 -5.59
C LEU A 152 -7.41 -10.31 -4.58
N ALA A 153 -6.50 -11.19 -4.95
CA ALA A 153 -6.03 -12.27 -4.07
C ALA A 153 -5.33 -11.71 -2.82
N ALA A 154 -4.54 -10.64 -2.97
CA ALA A 154 -3.86 -9.97 -1.87
C ALA A 154 -4.84 -9.32 -0.88
N ALA A 155 -5.93 -8.72 -1.35
CA ALA A 155 -6.93 -8.08 -0.50
C ALA A 155 -7.85 -9.08 0.25
N ALA A 156 -8.00 -10.32 -0.25
CA ALA A 156 -8.95 -11.31 0.27
C ALA A 156 -8.77 -11.69 1.77
N PRO A 157 -7.56 -11.76 2.36
CA PRO A 157 -7.39 -12.15 3.77
C PRO A 157 -8.03 -11.20 4.78
N ILE A 158 -8.43 -10.01 4.37
CA ILE A 158 -8.96 -8.93 5.23
C ILE A 158 -10.44 -8.65 4.92
N ALA A 159 -10.95 -9.25 3.86
CA ALA A 159 -12.34 -9.09 3.44
C ALA A 159 -13.32 -9.84 4.33
#